data_146fba372b8929ac7b474c017c6ba944
#
_entry.id   146fba372b8929ac7b474c017c6ba944
#
_cell.length_a   1.000
_cell.length_b   1.000
_cell.length_c   1.000
_cell.angle_alpha   90.00
_cell.angle_beta   90.00
_cell.angle_gamma   90.00
#
_symmetry.space_group_name_H-M   'P 1'
#
loop_
_entity.id
_entity.type
_entity.pdbx_description
1 polymer ?
#
loop_
_entity_poly.entity_id
_entity_poly.type
_entity_poly.pdbx_seq_one_letter_code
_entity_poly.pdbx_strand_id
1 'polypeptide(L)'
;SAASDVYKRQEEILQKVLKLASDNGLKLRGHTLVWHSQTPEWFFHKDYNVDKSLVSKDVMRQRMESYIKKVLTYCQENYPGVVYAWDVVNEAVNDDGTMRTSSNWYKVYGDAGYVTDAFTFARKYADKDVKLFLNDYNEYAAAKRDRIYQVVKDLYDKGLCDGVGMQSHYSMTSPTIAAVKVAIQKYNQIDPGKIEIQLTELDIHNTFRTAADQKSVATKYQSLFNMLVDSRRNQKINITGVTFWGLTDGDSWLSDFKGETSYPLLFGADYAAKSAYFAVLNAAK
;
A
#
# COMPACT_ATOMS: atom_id res chain seq x y z
N SER A 1 -17.19 24.16 11.62
CA SER A 1 -18.11 23.18 11.00
C SER A 1 -17.53 21.78 11.14
N ALA A 2 -18.37 20.75 11.20
CA ALA A 2 -17.92 19.37 11.38
C ALA A 2 -16.81 18.96 10.37
N ALA A 3 -16.87 19.44 9.13
CA ALA A 3 -15.81 19.22 8.14
C ALA A 3 -14.48 19.88 8.56
N SER A 4 -14.49 21.09 9.15
CA SER A 4 -13.26 21.74 9.59
C SER A 4 -12.59 21.03 10.77
N ASP A 5 -13.39 20.40 11.63
CA ASP A 5 -12.89 19.69 12.81
C ASP A 5 -12.28 18.33 12.44
N VAL A 6 -12.84 17.65 11.42
CA VAL A 6 -12.27 16.43 10.86
C VAL A 6 -10.91 16.72 10.20
N TYR A 7 -10.81 17.80 9.41
CA TYR A 7 -9.53 18.20 8.80
C TYR A 7 -8.47 18.53 9.86
N LYS A 8 -8.81 19.25 10.92
CA LYS A 8 -7.88 19.56 12.02
C LYS A 8 -7.37 18.31 12.71
N ARG A 9 -8.24 17.33 13.00
CA ARG A 9 -7.82 16.05 13.60
C ARG A 9 -6.88 15.26 12.69
N GLN A 10 -7.14 15.24 11.39
CA GLN A 10 -6.26 14.55 10.44
C GLN A 10 -4.89 15.23 10.35
N GLU A 11 -4.83 16.57 10.33
CA GLU A 11 -3.58 17.32 10.37
C GLU A 11 -2.78 17.04 11.65
N GLU A 12 -3.44 16.98 12.81
CA GLU A 12 -2.79 16.67 14.10
C GLU A 12 -2.20 15.26 14.14
N ILE A 13 -2.92 14.26 13.61
CA ILE A 13 -2.43 12.87 13.55
C ILE A 13 -1.24 12.78 12.60
N LEU A 14 -1.36 13.35 11.41
CA LEU A 14 -0.29 13.39 10.41
C LEU A 14 0.96 14.06 10.99
N GLN A 15 0.81 15.18 11.68
CA GLN A 15 1.91 15.88 12.34
C GLN A 15 2.61 15.02 13.39
N LYS A 16 1.84 14.32 14.24
CA LYS A 16 2.41 13.43 15.27
C LYS A 16 3.25 12.31 14.68
N VAL A 17 2.75 11.67 13.61
CA VAL A 17 3.45 10.56 12.94
C VAL A 17 4.72 11.08 12.24
N LEU A 18 4.63 12.20 11.51
CA LEU A 18 5.76 12.81 10.84
C LEU A 18 6.85 13.26 11.84
N LYS A 19 6.42 13.89 12.94
CA LYS A 19 7.33 14.32 14.00
C LYS A 19 8.05 13.12 14.64
N LEU A 20 7.30 12.06 14.99
CA LEU A 20 7.87 10.83 15.57
C LEU A 20 8.93 10.22 14.62
N ALA A 21 8.61 10.13 13.34
CA ALA A 21 9.55 9.60 12.35
C ALA A 21 10.79 10.48 12.23
N SER A 22 10.60 11.79 12.13
CA SER A 22 11.70 12.78 12.04
C SER A 22 12.62 12.72 13.25
N ASP A 23 12.05 12.76 14.45
CA ASP A 23 12.80 12.75 15.72
C ASP A 23 13.64 11.47 15.89
N ASN A 24 13.21 10.35 15.30
CA ASN A 24 13.88 9.05 15.39
C ASN A 24 14.68 8.68 14.13
N GLY A 25 14.84 9.56 13.16
CA GLY A 25 15.58 9.30 11.93
C GLY A 25 14.91 8.23 11.04
N LEU A 26 13.61 8.01 11.18
CA LEU A 26 12.84 7.05 10.41
C LEU A 26 12.35 7.67 9.11
N LYS A 27 12.08 6.81 8.13
CA LYS A 27 11.43 7.18 6.87
C LYS A 27 10.00 6.63 6.85
N LEU A 28 9.11 7.37 6.23
CA LEU A 28 7.71 6.99 6.10
C LEU A 28 7.35 6.67 4.64
N ARG A 29 6.53 5.65 4.47
CA ARG A 29 5.73 5.43 3.29
C ARG A 29 4.35 6.03 3.53
N GLY A 30 3.96 7.02 2.74
CA GLY A 30 2.65 7.67 2.84
C GLY A 30 1.57 6.75 2.28
N HIS A 31 0.53 6.48 3.08
CA HIS A 31 -0.60 5.65 2.72
C HIS A 31 -1.89 6.34 3.14
N THR A 32 -2.77 6.64 2.29
CA THR A 32 -2.80 6.63 0.82
C THR A 32 -3.51 7.91 0.35
N LEU A 33 -3.21 8.39 -0.87
CA LEU A 33 -3.83 9.65 -1.34
C LEU A 33 -5.24 9.43 -1.90
N VAL A 34 -5.44 8.37 -2.69
CA VAL A 34 -6.73 8.06 -3.33
C VAL A 34 -7.09 6.60 -3.08
N TRP A 35 -8.21 6.38 -2.39
CA TRP A 35 -8.72 5.05 -2.09
C TRP A 35 -10.25 5.02 -2.17
N HIS A 36 -10.83 3.91 -2.60
CA HIS A 36 -12.28 3.73 -2.67
C HIS A 36 -12.92 3.56 -1.28
N SER A 37 -12.14 3.10 -0.30
CA SER A 37 -12.53 3.00 1.11
C SER A 37 -11.97 4.18 1.90
N GLN A 38 -12.53 4.47 3.06
CA GLN A 38 -12.11 5.50 4.01
C GLN A 38 -12.02 6.95 3.49
N THR A 39 -12.25 7.20 2.18
CA THR A 39 -12.52 8.55 1.71
C THR A 39 -13.94 8.91 2.13
N PRO A 40 -14.13 9.99 2.91
CA PRO A 40 -15.46 10.34 3.41
C PRO A 40 -16.47 10.57 2.29
N GLU A 41 -17.68 10.01 2.41
CA GLU A 41 -18.73 10.08 1.37
C GLU A 41 -19.03 11.52 0.96
N TRP A 42 -19.09 12.46 1.93
CA TRP A 42 -19.35 13.88 1.67
C TRP A 42 -18.36 14.52 0.69
N PHE A 43 -17.13 13.96 0.56
CA PHE A 43 -16.11 14.50 -0.35
C PHE A 43 -16.53 14.44 -1.82
N PHE A 44 -17.42 13.52 -2.17
CA PHE A 44 -17.90 13.30 -3.53
C PHE A 44 -19.16 14.11 -3.86
N HIS A 45 -19.81 14.73 -2.88
CA HIS A 45 -21.09 15.38 -3.02
C HIS A 45 -20.99 16.91 -3.13
N LYS A 46 -21.99 17.54 -3.78
CA LYS A 46 -22.08 19.00 -3.87
C LYS A 46 -22.15 19.61 -2.48
N ASP A 47 -21.48 20.74 -2.31
CA ASP A 47 -21.38 21.49 -1.05
C ASP A 47 -20.95 20.62 0.14
N TYR A 48 -20.23 19.50 -0.13
CA TYR A 48 -19.80 18.53 0.87
C TYR A 48 -20.95 17.96 1.73
N ASN A 49 -22.14 17.81 1.13
CA ASN A 49 -23.33 17.31 1.79
C ASN A 49 -23.83 16.04 1.10
N VAL A 50 -23.88 14.93 1.84
CA VAL A 50 -24.29 13.60 1.36
C VAL A 50 -25.71 13.54 0.84
N ASP A 51 -26.60 14.46 1.25
CA ASP A 51 -27.97 14.55 0.79
C ASP A 51 -28.07 15.16 -0.63
N LYS A 52 -26.98 15.72 -1.14
CA LYS A 52 -26.90 16.30 -2.49
C LYS A 52 -26.31 15.31 -3.48
N SER A 53 -26.53 15.56 -4.76
CA SER A 53 -25.96 14.75 -5.84
C SER A 53 -24.43 14.79 -5.85
N LEU A 54 -23.81 13.79 -6.48
CA LEU A 54 -22.39 13.78 -6.75
C LEU A 54 -21.98 15.03 -7.54
N VAL A 55 -20.75 15.48 -7.35
CA VAL A 55 -20.17 16.59 -8.11
C VAL A 55 -19.83 16.16 -9.55
N SER A 56 -19.57 17.12 -10.42
CA SER A 56 -19.04 16.84 -11.75
C SER A 56 -17.59 16.35 -11.70
N LYS A 57 -17.14 15.68 -12.76
CA LYS A 57 -15.75 15.26 -12.94
C LYS A 57 -14.76 16.43 -12.75
N ASP A 58 -15.05 17.60 -13.31
CA ASP A 58 -14.17 18.76 -13.21
C ASP A 58 -14.02 19.26 -11.76
N VAL A 59 -15.13 19.31 -11.02
CA VAL A 59 -15.09 19.66 -9.59
C VAL A 59 -14.32 18.62 -8.78
N MET A 60 -14.53 17.34 -9.05
CA MET A 60 -13.80 16.27 -8.35
C MET A 60 -12.30 16.31 -8.67
N ARG A 61 -11.95 16.58 -9.92
CA ARG A 61 -10.57 16.75 -10.35
C ARG A 61 -9.88 17.89 -9.59
N GLN A 62 -10.56 19.03 -9.42
CA GLN A 62 -10.05 20.16 -8.63
C GLN A 62 -9.90 19.81 -7.14
N ARG A 63 -10.87 19.08 -6.56
CA ARG A 63 -10.81 18.62 -5.17
C ARG A 63 -9.63 17.67 -4.95
N MET A 64 -9.45 16.70 -5.85
CA MET A 64 -8.34 15.74 -5.80
C MET A 64 -6.99 16.46 -5.89
N GLU A 65 -6.83 17.37 -6.85
CA GLU A 65 -5.60 18.13 -7.01
C GLU A 65 -5.29 18.97 -5.76
N SER A 66 -6.28 19.69 -5.25
CA SER A 66 -6.13 20.51 -4.04
C SER A 66 -5.72 19.68 -2.83
N TYR A 67 -6.36 18.53 -2.64
CA TYR A 67 -6.06 17.60 -1.54
C TYR A 67 -4.64 17.05 -1.66
N ILE A 68 -4.27 16.48 -2.81
CA ILE A 68 -2.95 15.89 -3.05
C ILE A 68 -1.86 16.97 -2.86
N LYS A 69 -2.04 18.14 -3.45
CA LYS A 69 -1.13 19.27 -3.27
C LYS A 69 -0.92 19.60 -1.80
N LYS A 70 -2.02 19.78 -1.05
CA LYS A 70 -1.96 20.18 0.36
C LYS A 70 -1.21 19.15 1.20
N VAL A 71 -1.49 17.87 1.03
CA VAL A 71 -0.85 16.79 1.80
C VAL A 71 0.64 16.71 1.49
N LEU A 72 1.01 16.66 0.21
CA LEU A 72 2.42 16.54 -0.20
C LEU A 72 3.23 17.75 0.22
N THR A 73 2.72 18.95 -0.05
CA THR A 73 3.39 20.21 0.33
C THR A 73 3.60 20.30 1.84
N TYR A 74 2.57 19.96 2.64
CA TYR A 74 2.70 19.96 4.10
C TYR A 74 3.80 19.03 4.59
N CYS A 75 3.86 17.80 4.09
CA CYS A 75 4.87 16.83 4.47
C CYS A 75 6.29 17.30 4.11
N GLN A 76 6.45 17.82 2.91
CA GLN A 76 7.76 18.23 2.37
C GLN A 76 8.29 19.50 3.02
N GLU A 77 7.44 20.50 3.25
CA GLU A 77 7.83 21.77 3.85
C GLU A 77 8.14 21.65 5.36
N ASN A 78 7.37 20.85 6.09
CA ASN A 78 7.53 20.72 7.54
C ASN A 78 8.45 19.58 7.96
N TYR A 79 8.59 18.53 7.14
CA TYR A 79 9.37 17.33 7.44
C TYR A 79 10.12 16.83 6.19
N PRO A 80 11.07 17.66 5.67
CA PRO A 80 11.73 17.35 4.41
C PRO A 80 12.45 16.02 4.44
N GLY A 81 12.20 15.19 3.41
CA GLY A 81 12.81 13.89 3.24
C GLY A 81 12.36 12.80 4.21
N VAL A 82 11.37 13.04 5.08
CA VAL A 82 10.80 12.01 5.97
C VAL A 82 9.95 11.04 5.15
N VAL A 83 9.05 11.54 4.30
CA VAL A 83 8.24 10.69 3.42
C VAL A 83 9.04 10.39 2.16
N TYR A 84 9.39 9.11 1.96
CA TYR A 84 10.20 8.68 0.81
C TYR A 84 9.36 8.11 -0.35
N ALA A 85 8.13 7.71 -0.08
CA ALA A 85 7.24 7.11 -1.05
C ALA A 85 5.76 7.37 -0.70
N TRP A 86 4.88 7.34 -1.70
CA TRP A 86 3.43 7.41 -1.54
C TRP A 86 2.73 6.28 -2.28
N ASP A 87 1.75 5.68 -1.64
CA ASP A 87 0.68 4.93 -2.29
C ASP A 87 -0.31 5.96 -2.85
N VAL A 88 -0.14 6.29 -4.12
CA VAL A 88 -0.95 7.34 -4.75
C VAL A 88 -2.38 6.88 -4.94
N VAL A 89 -2.57 5.68 -5.47
CA VAL A 89 -3.87 5.03 -5.59
C VAL A 89 -3.81 3.65 -4.96
N ASN A 90 -4.78 3.36 -4.10
CA ASN A 90 -4.93 2.09 -3.43
C ASN A 90 -6.14 1.33 -3.96
N GLU A 91 -5.98 0.04 -4.28
CA GLU A 91 -7.05 -0.92 -4.59
C GLU A 91 -7.96 -0.51 -5.76
N ALA A 92 -7.36 -0.10 -6.87
CA ALA A 92 -8.09 0.30 -8.06
C ALA A 92 -8.66 -0.87 -8.86
N VAL A 93 -8.20 -2.09 -8.62
CA VAL A 93 -8.51 -3.29 -9.42
C VAL A 93 -9.31 -4.30 -8.59
N ASN A 94 -10.36 -4.87 -9.18
CA ASN A 94 -11.11 -5.99 -8.60
C ASN A 94 -10.37 -7.32 -8.76
N ASP A 95 -10.76 -8.32 -7.99
CA ASP A 95 -10.12 -9.65 -8.03
C ASP A 95 -10.27 -10.37 -9.38
N ASP A 96 -11.30 -10.04 -10.14
CA ASP A 96 -11.53 -10.54 -11.50
C ASP A 96 -10.68 -9.82 -12.58
N GLY A 97 -9.86 -8.85 -12.19
CA GLY A 97 -9.04 -8.05 -13.11
C GLY A 97 -9.76 -6.89 -13.79
N THR A 98 -10.99 -6.58 -13.42
CA THR A 98 -11.68 -5.37 -13.89
C THR A 98 -11.30 -4.18 -13.02
N MET A 99 -11.45 -2.95 -13.56
CA MET A 99 -11.32 -1.74 -12.73
C MET A 99 -12.50 -1.66 -11.76
N ARG A 100 -12.26 -1.08 -10.57
CA ARG A 100 -13.26 -0.97 -9.50
C ARG A 100 -14.32 0.11 -9.81
N THR A 101 -15.34 -0.29 -10.57
CA THR A 101 -16.44 0.61 -11.01
C THR A 101 -17.38 1.01 -9.88
N SER A 102 -17.41 0.27 -8.76
CA SER A 102 -18.21 0.58 -7.57
C SER A 102 -17.65 1.75 -6.76
N SER A 103 -16.41 2.15 -6.98
CA SER A 103 -15.76 3.29 -6.34
C SER A 103 -16.47 4.60 -6.67
N ASN A 104 -16.64 5.49 -5.69
CA ASN A 104 -17.17 6.83 -5.93
C ASN A 104 -16.26 7.65 -6.85
N TRP A 105 -14.96 7.42 -6.81
CA TRP A 105 -14.02 7.99 -7.78
C TRP A 105 -14.41 7.63 -9.21
N TYR A 106 -14.66 6.34 -9.48
CA TYR A 106 -15.07 5.88 -10.79
C TYR A 106 -16.45 6.43 -11.19
N LYS A 107 -17.42 6.41 -10.27
CA LYS A 107 -18.78 6.91 -10.53
C LYS A 107 -18.79 8.39 -10.92
N VAL A 108 -17.97 9.21 -10.26
CA VAL A 108 -17.90 10.65 -10.59
C VAL A 108 -17.16 10.90 -11.90
N TYR A 109 -16.12 10.12 -12.18
CA TYR A 109 -15.33 10.26 -13.42
C TYR A 109 -16.04 9.65 -14.65
N GLY A 110 -16.87 8.63 -14.44
CA GLY A 110 -17.45 7.80 -15.51
C GLY A 110 -16.46 6.80 -16.12
N ASP A 111 -15.20 6.83 -15.68
CA ASP A 111 -14.11 5.97 -16.17
C ASP A 111 -12.99 5.82 -15.11
N ALA A 112 -11.94 5.08 -15.44
CA ALA A 112 -10.77 4.91 -14.59
C ALA A 112 -9.75 6.08 -14.66
N GLY A 113 -10.07 7.16 -15.35
CA GLY A 113 -9.17 8.30 -15.54
C GLY A 113 -8.75 9.00 -14.25
N TYR A 114 -9.50 8.82 -13.15
CA TYR A 114 -9.11 9.30 -11.84
C TYR A 114 -7.74 8.76 -11.38
N VAL A 115 -7.38 7.55 -11.79
CA VAL A 115 -6.06 6.96 -11.47
C VAL A 115 -4.95 7.78 -12.12
N THR A 116 -5.08 8.08 -13.41
CA THR A 116 -4.09 8.89 -14.14
C THR A 116 -4.01 10.31 -13.58
N ASP A 117 -5.13 10.94 -13.26
CA ASP A 117 -5.15 12.28 -12.67
C ASP A 117 -4.48 12.30 -11.28
N ALA A 118 -4.77 11.31 -10.43
CA ALA A 118 -4.13 11.20 -9.11
C ALA A 118 -2.60 11.13 -9.22
N PHE A 119 -2.08 10.28 -10.11
CA PHE A 119 -0.64 10.17 -10.34
C PHE A 119 -0.05 11.44 -10.99
N THR A 120 -0.78 12.09 -11.90
CA THR A 120 -0.36 13.36 -12.49
C THR A 120 -0.21 14.45 -11.43
N PHE A 121 -1.17 14.56 -10.53
CA PHE A 121 -1.11 15.54 -9.44
C PHE A 121 -0.02 15.17 -8.42
N ALA A 122 0.09 13.90 -8.05
CA ALA A 122 1.15 13.46 -7.16
C ALA A 122 2.54 13.76 -7.75
N ARG A 123 2.77 13.45 -9.02
CA ARG A 123 4.06 13.74 -9.68
C ARG A 123 4.34 15.25 -9.80
N LYS A 124 3.30 16.05 -9.99
CA LYS A 124 3.42 17.51 -10.07
C LYS A 124 3.87 18.15 -8.75
N TYR A 125 3.44 17.61 -7.62
CA TYR A 125 3.65 18.19 -6.30
C TYR A 125 4.62 17.44 -5.39
N ALA A 126 4.96 16.20 -5.70
CA ALA A 126 5.97 15.45 -4.98
C ALA A 126 7.38 15.93 -5.32
N ASP A 127 8.27 15.92 -4.33
CA ASP A 127 9.69 16.10 -4.56
C ASP A 127 10.24 15.01 -5.48
N LYS A 128 11.30 15.32 -6.23
CA LYS A 128 11.83 14.44 -7.28
C LYS A 128 12.27 13.05 -6.78
N ASP A 129 12.72 12.99 -5.52
CA ASP A 129 13.22 11.77 -4.90
C ASP A 129 12.11 10.91 -4.30
N VAL A 130 10.89 11.45 -4.17
CA VAL A 130 9.73 10.74 -3.61
C VAL A 130 9.17 9.78 -4.65
N LYS A 131 9.04 8.51 -4.26
CA LYS A 131 8.56 7.44 -5.13
C LYS A 131 7.04 7.29 -5.08
N LEU A 132 6.43 7.06 -6.23
CA LEU A 132 4.99 6.98 -6.40
C LEU A 132 4.57 5.58 -6.82
N PHE A 133 3.68 4.96 -6.04
CA PHE A 133 3.27 3.57 -6.20
C PHE A 133 1.77 3.44 -6.43
N LEU A 134 1.39 2.46 -7.24
CA LEU A 134 0.06 1.86 -7.19
C LEU A 134 0.12 0.69 -6.20
N ASN A 135 -0.75 0.68 -5.20
CA ASN A 135 -0.78 -0.34 -4.16
C ASN A 135 -2.09 -1.16 -4.26
N ASP A 136 -2.00 -2.49 -4.20
CA ASP A 136 -3.19 -3.34 -4.28
C ASP A 136 -2.96 -4.69 -3.58
N TYR A 137 -4.05 -5.37 -3.20
CA TYR A 137 -4.05 -6.70 -2.57
C TYR A 137 -4.34 -7.80 -3.60
N ASN A 138 -4.15 -9.07 -3.22
CA ASN A 138 -4.28 -10.23 -4.10
C ASN A 138 -3.51 -10.09 -5.43
N GLU A 139 -2.48 -9.31 -5.40
CA GLU A 139 -1.62 -8.88 -6.49
C GLU A 139 -0.91 -10.05 -7.20
N TYR A 140 -0.93 -11.22 -6.58
CA TYR A 140 -0.41 -12.48 -7.14
C TYR A 140 -1.44 -13.22 -8.03
N ALA A 141 -2.74 -12.94 -7.87
CA ALA A 141 -3.82 -13.60 -8.62
C ALA A 141 -3.79 -13.19 -10.10
N ALA A 142 -3.79 -14.15 -11.01
CA ALA A 142 -3.44 -13.94 -12.41
C ALA A 142 -4.22 -12.80 -13.10
N ALA A 143 -5.54 -12.78 -13.01
CA ALA A 143 -6.37 -11.76 -13.64
C ALA A 143 -6.07 -10.36 -13.07
N LYS A 144 -6.01 -10.25 -11.74
CA LYS A 144 -5.73 -8.99 -11.04
C LYS A 144 -4.30 -8.52 -11.27
N ARG A 145 -3.32 -9.42 -11.14
CA ARG A 145 -1.90 -9.17 -11.43
C ARG A 145 -1.71 -8.58 -12.84
N ASP A 146 -2.33 -9.20 -13.84
CA ASP A 146 -2.16 -8.77 -15.22
C ASP A 146 -2.83 -7.41 -15.47
N ARG A 147 -3.92 -7.09 -14.79
CA ARG A 147 -4.52 -5.75 -14.83
C ARG A 147 -3.66 -4.72 -14.11
N ILE A 148 -3.15 -5.02 -12.90
CA ILE A 148 -2.22 -4.12 -12.18
C ILE A 148 -1.01 -3.83 -13.06
N TYR A 149 -0.43 -4.86 -13.70
CA TYR A 149 0.68 -4.71 -14.64
C TYR A 149 0.35 -3.69 -15.74
N GLN A 150 -0.82 -3.80 -16.39
CA GLN A 150 -1.21 -2.87 -17.47
C GLN A 150 -1.33 -1.43 -16.94
N VAL A 151 -2.03 -1.24 -15.83
CA VAL A 151 -2.23 0.09 -15.24
C VAL A 151 -0.89 0.73 -14.86
N VAL A 152 -0.02 -0.02 -14.17
CA VAL A 152 1.28 0.51 -13.76
C VAL A 152 2.17 0.78 -14.96
N LYS A 153 2.18 -0.12 -15.95
CA LYS A 153 2.96 0.10 -17.18
C LYS A 153 2.54 1.39 -17.90
N ASP A 154 1.24 1.61 -18.06
CA ASP A 154 0.71 2.82 -18.70
C ASP A 154 1.10 4.10 -17.95
N LEU A 155 1.14 4.06 -16.62
CA LEU A 155 1.58 5.16 -15.77
C LEU A 155 3.11 5.35 -15.81
N TYR A 156 3.86 4.25 -15.79
CA TYR A 156 5.32 4.24 -15.84
C TYR A 156 5.84 4.80 -17.17
N ASP A 157 5.25 4.38 -18.28
CA ASP A 157 5.61 4.87 -19.62
C ASP A 157 5.39 6.39 -19.78
N LYS A 158 4.49 6.97 -18.96
CA LYS A 158 4.25 8.42 -18.86
C LYS A 158 5.14 9.13 -17.83
N GLY A 159 6.02 8.41 -17.13
CA GLY A 159 6.86 8.96 -16.05
C GLY A 159 6.10 9.35 -14.78
N LEU A 160 4.89 8.82 -14.59
CA LEU A 160 4.01 9.18 -13.48
C LEU A 160 4.14 8.24 -12.27
N CYS A 161 4.51 6.98 -12.48
CA CYS A 161 4.61 5.95 -11.46
C CYS A 161 6.05 5.41 -11.39
N ASP A 162 6.52 5.07 -10.19
CA ASP A 162 7.86 4.50 -9.97
C ASP A 162 7.81 3.01 -9.62
N GLY A 163 6.67 2.49 -9.12
CA GLY A 163 6.64 1.13 -8.66
C GLY A 163 5.27 0.51 -8.38
N VAL A 164 5.32 -0.77 -8.03
CA VAL A 164 4.18 -1.57 -7.59
C VAL A 164 4.29 -1.83 -6.10
N GLY A 165 3.25 -1.45 -5.34
CA GLY A 165 3.03 -1.87 -3.97
C GLY A 165 2.19 -3.15 -3.95
N MET A 166 2.76 -4.21 -3.41
CA MET A 166 2.09 -5.48 -3.16
C MET A 166 1.67 -5.48 -1.69
N GLN A 167 0.37 -5.37 -1.37
CA GLN A 167 -0.07 -5.34 0.04
C GLN A 167 0.41 -6.59 0.79
N SER A 168 0.36 -7.74 0.14
CA SER A 168 0.90 -8.98 0.72
C SER A 168 0.18 -9.44 1.99
N HIS A 169 -1.14 -9.24 2.06
CA HIS A 169 -2.00 -9.86 3.05
C HIS A 169 -2.19 -11.34 2.72
N TYR A 170 -1.35 -12.17 3.28
CA TYR A 170 -1.29 -13.59 2.95
C TYR A 170 -1.92 -14.47 4.03
N SER A 171 -2.04 -15.76 3.76
CA SER A 171 -2.38 -16.79 4.74
C SER A 171 -1.40 -17.96 4.66
N MET A 172 -1.53 -18.92 5.55
CA MET A 172 -0.69 -20.12 5.50
C MET A 172 -0.83 -20.93 4.21
N THR A 173 -2.01 -20.88 3.59
CA THR A 173 -2.33 -21.66 2.38
C THR A 173 -2.26 -20.85 1.08
N SER A 174 -2.43 -19.54 1.14
CA SER A 174 -2.48 -18.67 -0.05
C SER A 174 -1.78 -17.34 0.21
N PRO A 175 -1.00 -16.85 -0.77
CA PRO A 175 -0.52 -17.54 -1.97
C PRO A 175 0.56 -18.58 -1.68
N THR A 176 0.90 -19.39 -2.69
CA THR A 176 2.17 -20.13 -2.69
C THR A 176 3.33 -19.17 -2.95
N ILE A 177 4.53 -19.49 -2.47
CA ILE A 177 5.73 -18.68 -2.73
C ILE A 177 6.02 -18.59 -4.24
N ALA A 178 5.72 -19.65 -4.99
CA ALA A 178 5.85 -19.65 -6.45
C ALA A 178 4.92 -18.63 -7.11
N ALA A 179 3.67 -18.49 -6.64
CA ALA A 179 2.73 -17.50 -7.17
C ALA A 179 3.21 -16.06 -6.92
N VAL A 180 3.76 -15.78 -5.73
CA VAL A 180 4.38 -14.48 -5.41
C VAL A 180 5.56 -14.20 -6.33
N LYS A 181 6.44 -15.19 -6.53
CA LYS A 181 7.60 -15.07 -7.45
C LYS A 181 7.14 -14.74 -8.88
N VAL A 182 6.11 -15.42 -9.38
CA VAL A 182 5.55 -15.15 -10.72
C VAL A 182 5.02 -13.72 -10.81
N ALA A 183 4.34 -13.21 -9.77
CA ALA A 183 3.87 -11.83 -9.76
C ALA A 183 5.01 -10.81 -9.80
N ILE A 184 6.01 -10.99 -8.95
CA ILE A 184 7.22 -10.14 -8.93
C ILE A 184 7.93 -10.14 -10.28
N GLN A 185 8.09 -11.31 -10.90
CA GLN A 185 8.68 -11.42 -12.24
C GLN A 185 7.83 -10.74 -13.30
N LYS A 186 6.50 -10.81 -13.19
CA LYS A 186 5.58 -10.11 -14.10
C LYS A 186 5.73 -8.60 -13.98
N TYR A 187 5.74 -8.05 -12.78
CA TYR A 187 5.91 -6.61 -12.57
C TYR A 187 7.28 -6.12 -13.02
N ASN A 188 8.33 -6.91 -12.80
CA ASN A 188 9.68 -6.57 -13.28
C ASN A 188 9.75 -6.42 -14.82
N GLN A 189 8.82 -7.01 -15.60
CA GLN A 189 8.76 -6.83 -17.05
C GLN A 189 8.35 -5.41 -17.50
N ILE A 190 7.88 -4.56 -16.59
CA ILE A 190 7.54 -3.16 -16.92
C ILE A 190 8.79 -2.40 -17.35
N ASP A 191 9.84 -2.44 -16.53
CA ASP A 191 11.21 -2.00 -16.87
C ASP A 191 12.20 -2.83 -16.04
N PRO A 192 12.81 -3.87 -16.64
CA PRO A 192 13.60 -4.84 -15.91
C PRO A 192 14.74 -4.24 -15.10
N GLY A 193 14.71 -4.51 -13.80
CA GLY A 193 15.72 -4.03 -12.85
C GLY A 193 15.59 -2.56 -12.43
N LYS A 194 14.59 -1.82 -12.93
CA LYS A 194 14.39 -0.41 -12.58
C LYS A 194 13.07 -0.16 -11.87
N ILE A 195 11.95 -0.72 -12.39
CA ILE A 195 10.66 -0.60 -11.70
C ILE A 195 10.80 -1.07 -10.25
N GLU A 196 10.36 -0.26 -9.30
CA GLU A 196 10.42 -0.62 -7.89
C GLU A 196 9.28 -1.56 -7.51
N ILE A 197 9.58 -2.59 -6.73
CA ILE A 197 8.58 -3.51 -6.17
C ILE A 197 8.75 -3.50 -4.66
N GLN A 198 7.68 -3.25 -3.92
CA GLN A 198 7.67 -3.30 -2.47
C GLN A 198 6.53 -4.19 -1.96
N LEU A 199 6.80 -5.00 -0.94
CA LEU A 199 5.76 -5.63 -0.13
C LEU A 199 5.38 -4.60 0.94
N THR A 200 4.16 -4.09 0.89
CA THR A 200 3.80 -2.86 1.61
C THR A 200 3.06 -3.08 2.92
N GLU A 201 2.43 -4.25 3.09
CA GLU A 201 1.52 -4.51 4.20
C GLU A 201 1.59 -5.99 4.63
N LEU A 202 2.81 -6.56 4.63
CA LEU A 202 2.99 -7.98 4.84
C LEU A 202 2.49 -8.46 6.21
N ASP A 203 1.53 -9.35 6.16
CA ASP A 203 1.10 -10.19 7.26
C ASP A 203 0.73 -11.60 6.76
N ILE A 204 0.83 -12.63 7.63
CA ILE A 204 0.48 -14.01 7.27
C ILE A 204 -0.56 -14.52 8.25
N HIS A 205 -1.84 -14.39 7.90
CA HIS A 205 -2.95 -14.85 8.72
C HIS A 205 -2.79 -16.32 9.12
N ASN A 206 -2.89 -16.57 10.41
CA ASN A 206 -2.93 -17.89 11.00
C ASN A 206 -3.53 -17.85 12.40
N THR A 207 -4.11 -18.98 12.83
CA THR A 207 -4.68 -19.17 14.18
C THR A 207 -3.83 -20.10 15.04
N PHE A 208 -2.58 -20.30 14.66
CA PHE A 208 -1.67 -21.30 15.21
C PHE A 208 -1.10 -20.86 16.57
N ARG A 209 -1.37 -21.63 17.63
CA ARG A 209 -0.97 -21.32 19.01
C ARG A 209 0.19 -22.16 19.51
N THR A 210 0.37 -23.38 18.98
CA THR A 210 1.42 -24.29 19.49
C THR A 210 2.78 -23.93 18.93
N ALA A 211 3.85 -24.30 19.64
CA ALA A 211 5.22 -24.08 19.16
C ALA A 211 5.49 -24.79 17.83
N ALA A 212 4.92 -25.98 17.62
CA ALA A 212 5.03 -26.72 16.36
C ALA A 212 4.38 -25.97 15.20
N ASP A 213 3.19 -25.43 15.41
CA ASP A 213 2.46 -24.64 14.41
C ASP A 213 3.20 -23.33 14.08
N GLN A 214 3.73 -22.64 15.10
CA GLN A 214 4.54 -21.44 14.92
C GLN A 214 5.83 -21.70 14.11
N LYS A 215 6.37 -22.90 14.17
CA LYS A 215 7.48 -23.31 13.30
C LYS A 215 7.07 -23.35 11.83
N SER A 216 5.83 -23.74 11.52
CA SER A 216 5.30 -23.72 10.16
C SER A 216 5.16 -22.30 9.63
N VAL A 217 4.71 -21.36 10.46
CA VAL A 217 4.64 -19.92 10.11
C VAL A 217 6.05 -19.39 9.82
N ALA A 218 7.02 -19.70 10.69
CA ALA A 218 8.42 -19.32 10.48
C ALA A 218 8.99 -19.88 9.17
N THR A 219 8.66 -21.12 8.81
CA THR A 219 9.07 -21.73 7.55
C THR A 219 8.49 -20.99 6.34
N LYS A 220 7.23 -20.55 6.41
CA LYS A 220 6.61 -19.76 5.33
C LYS A 220 7.28 -18.40 5.18
N TYR A 221 7.52 -17.68 6.26
CA TYR A 221 8.29 -16.42 6.24
C TYR A 221 9.70 -16.63 5.68
N GLN A 222 10.42 -17.66 6.14
CA GLN A 222 11.76 -17.97 5.64
C GLN A 222 11.76 -18.22 4.13
N SER A 223 10.80 -19.03 3.64
CA SER A 223 10.68 -19.33 2.21
C SER A 223 10.36 -18.08 1.38
N LEU A 224 9.50 -17.20 1.89
CA LEU A 224 9.19 -15.92 1.26
C LEU A 224 10.45 -15.05 1.18
N PHE A 225 11.15 -14.84 2.28
CA PHE A 225 12.32 -13.97 2.31
C PHE A 225 13.50 -14.55 1.53
N ASN A 226 13.73 -15.86 1.55
CA ASN A 226 14.73 -16.51 0.68
C ASN A 226 14.43 -16.21 -0.80
N MET A 227 13.17 -16.31 -1.21
CA MET A 227 12.75 -16.01 -2.59
C MET A 227 12.95 -14.53 -2.93
N LEU A 228 12.61 -13.60 -2.02
CA LEU A 228 12.82 -12.16 -2.21
C LEU A 228 14.31 -11.81 -2.35
N VAL A 229 15.14 -12.34 -1.47
CA VAL A 229 16.60 -12.15 -1.49
C VAL A 229 17.23 -12.71 -2.77
N ASP A 230 16.82 -13.93 -3.19
CA ASP A 230 17.26 -14.52 -4.45
C ASP A 230 16.85 -13.64 -5.66
N SER A 231 15.60 -13.22 -5.69
CA SER A 231 15.07 -12.36 -6.75
C SER A 231 15.85 -11.05 -6.85
N ARG A 232 16.17 -10.42 -5.72
CA ARG A 232 16.95 -9.18 -5.69
C ARG A 232 18.41 -9.39 -6.05
N ARG A 233 19.09 -10.35 -5.40
CA ARG A 233 20.55 -10.53 -5.54
C ARG A 233 20.94 -11.18 -6.86
N ASN A 234 20.27 -12.26 -7.23
CA ASN A 234 20.64 -13.11 -8.35
C ASN A 234 19.90 -12.76 -9.64
N GLN A 235 18.59 -12.40 -9.55
CA GLN A 235 17.77 -12.05 -10.72
C GLN A 235 17.75 -10.54 -11.00
N LYS A 236 18.38 -9.73 -10.13
CA LYS A 236 18.50 -8.26 -10.27
C LYS A 236 17.14 -7.55 -10.35
N ILE A 237 16.11 -8.12 -9.74
CA ILE A 237 14.80 -7.48 -9.60
C ILE A 237 14.89 -6.39 -8.53
N ASN A 238 14.37 -5.20 -8.82
CA ASN A 238 14.47 -4.05 -7.94
C ASN A 238 13.42 -4.09 -6.81
N ILE A 239 13.58 -5.06 -5.89
CA ILE A 239 12.78 -5.13 -4.67
C ILE A 239 13.41 -4.18 -3.66
N THR A 240 12.71 -3.11 -3.30
CA THR A 240 13.28 -2.01 -2.50
C THR A 240 12.78 -1.96 -1.05
N GLY A 241 11.74 -2.70 -0.70
CA GLY A 241 11.24 -2.70 0.68
C GLY A 241 10.27 -3.83 1.00
N VAL A 242 10.21 -4.15 2.29
CA VAL A 242 9.16 -4.96 2.90
C VAL A 242 8.71 -4.26 4.17
N THR A 243 7.42 -3.96 4.25
CA THR A 243 6.77 -3.38 5.44
C THR A 243 5.82 -4.41 6.04
N PHE A 244 5.97 -4.70 7.32
CA PHE A 244 5.01 -5.53 8.05
C PHE A 244 3.82 -4.68 8.49
N TRP A 245 2.60 -5.21 8.34
CA TRP A 245 1.37 -4.45 8.64
C TRP A 245 0.98 -4.56 10.12
N GLY A 246 1.86 -4.06 10.96
CA GLY A 246 1.74 -4.03 12.40
C GLY A 246 3.04 -4.37 13.10
N LEU A 247 3.15 -4.00 14.38
CA LEU A 247 4.33 -4.29 15.20
C LEU A 247 4.20 -5.66 15.86
N THR A 248 3.06 -5.90 16.52
CA THR A 248 2.80 -7.14 17.28
C THR A 248 1.49 -7.79 16.86
N ASP A 249 1.32 -9.07 17.18
CA ASP A 249 0.05 -9.77 16.95
C ASP A 249 -1.14 -9.08 17.65
N GLY A 250 -0.89 -8.37 18.77
CA GLY A 250 -1.90 -7.61 19.50
C GLY A 250 -2.40 -6.37 18.75
N ASP A 251 -1.60 -5.84 17.83
CA ASP A 251 -1.93 -4.65 17.03
C ASP A 251 -2.50 -5.01 15.65
N SER A 252 -2.62 -6.31 15.33
CA SER A 252 -3.05 -6.75 14.00
C SER A 252 -4.54 -6.56 13.78
N TRP A 253 -4.90 -5.93 12.68
CA TRP A 253 -6.27 -5.76 12.19
C TRP A 253 -6.97 -7.08 11.85
N LEU A 254 -6.20 -8.14 11.58
CA LEU A 254 -6.72 -9.42 11.10
C LEU A 254 -7.61 -10.12 12.10
N SER A 255 -7.38 -9.95 13.41
CA SER A 255 -8.24 -10.58 14.44
C SER A 255 -9.67 -10.05 14.36
N ASP A 256 -9.83 -8.73 14.27
CA ASP A 256 -11.15 -8.10 14.14
C ASP A 256 -11.77 -8.40 12.77
N PHE A 257 -10.98 -8.30 11.69
CA PHE A 257 -11.46 -8.54 10.33
C PHE A 257 -11.92 -9.98 10.09
N LYS A 258 -11.26 -10.96 10.69
CA LYS A 258 -11.58 -12.38 10.55
C LYS A 258 -12.59 -12.87 11.59
N GLY A 259 -12.83 -12.12 12.67
CA GLY A 259 -13.66 -12.55 13.79
C GLY A 259 -13.03 -13.70 14.60
N GLU A 260 -11.72 -13.89 14.50
CA GLU A 260 -10.96 -14.91 15.23
C GLU A 260 -9.54 -14.42 15.52
N THR A 261 -8.94 -14.89 16.62
CA THR A 261 -7.58 -14.49 16.97
C THR A 261 -6.58 -14.93 15.91
N SER A 262 -5.85 -13.96 15.37
CA SER A 262 -4.79 -14.16 14.39
C SER A 262 -3.40 -13.88 14.98
N TYR A 263 -2.38 -14.61 14.54
CA TYR A 263 -0.99 -14.47 14.99
C TYR A 263 -0.05 -14.18 13.80
N PRO A 264 -0.28 -13.10 13.02
CA PRO A 264 0.30 -12.96 11.68
C PRO A 264 1.70 -12.36 11.65
N LEU A 265 2.16 -11.70 12.72
CA LEU A 265 3.35 -10.85 12.72
C LEU A 265 4.58 -11.50 13.32
N LEU A 266 5.69 -10.76 13.37
CA LEU A 266 6.98 -11.28 13.83
C LEU A 266 7.14 -11.27 15.36
N PHE A 267 6.33 -10.45 16.05
CA PHE A 267 6.33 -10.31 17.50
C PHE A 267 4.97 -10.70 18.07
N GLY A 268 4.98 -11.38 19.20
CA GLY A 268 3.78 -11.66 19.99
C GLY A 268 3.18 -10.40 20.60
N ALA A 269 1.96 -10.50 21.13
CA ALA A 269 1.30 -9.38 21.84
C ALA A 269 2.09 -8.91 23.08
N ASP A 270 2.98 -9.74 23.61
CA ASP A 270 3.91 -9.46 24.70
C ASP A 270 5.25 -8.86 24.22
N TYR A 271 5.34 -8.47 22.96
CA TYR A 271 6.55 -7.97 22.29
C TYR A 271 7.68 -8.99 22.17
N ALA A 272 7.47 -10.25 22.54
CA ALA A 272 8.48 -11.28 22.37
C ALA A 272 8.67 -11.63 20.89
N ALA A 273 9.94 -11.78 20.47
CA ALA A 273 10.27 -12.19 19.12
C ALA A 273 9.87 -13.66 18.88
N LYS A 274 9.06 -13.89 17.83
CA LYS A 274 8.58 -15.21 17.44
C LYS A 274 9.61 -15.94 16.57
N SER A 275 9.44 -17.24 16.37
CA SER A 275 10.28 -18.02 15.45
C SER A 275 10.34 -17.40 14.03
N ALA A 276 9.27 -16.76 13.59
CA ALA A 276 9.20 -16.05 12.32
C ALA A 276 10.21 -14.89 12.23
N TYR A 277 10.42 -14.14 13.30
CA TYR A 277 11.44 -13.08 13.36
C TYR A 277 12.84 -13.61 13.04
N PHE A 278 13.25 -14.69 13.72
CA PHE A 278 14.55 -15.29 13.49
C PHE A 278 14.69 -15.92 12.11
N ALA A 279 13.60 -16.47 11.56
CA ALA A 279 13.55 -17.01 10.21
C ALA A 279 13.78 -15.93 9.14
N VAL A 280 13.18 -14.75 9.30
CA VAL A 280 13.40 -13.58 8.43
C VAL A 280 14.83 -13.09 8.52
N LEU A 281 15.37 -12.92 9.73
CA LEU A 281 16.77 -12.52 9.91
C LEU A 281 17.77 -13.48 9.26
N ASN A 282 17.52 -14.78 9.35
CA ASN A 282 18.41 -15.79 8.76
C ASN A 282 18.33 -15.81 7.24
N ALA A 283 17.17 -15.52 6.65
CA ALA A 283 17.03 -15.42 5.21
C ALA A 283 17.68 -14.15 4.63
N ALA A 284 17.82 -13.08 5.42
CA ALA A 284 18.40 -11.81 5.00
C ALA A 284 19.94 -11.80 5.01
N LYS A 285 20.57 -12.76 5.70
CA LYS A 285 22.03 -12.96 5.71
C LYS A 285 22.52 -13.55 4.40
#